data_ab92e05e5cde90f604be43ae70ace0ec
#
_entry.id   ab92e05e5cde90f604be43ae70ace0ec
#
_cell.length_a   1.000
_cell.length_b   1.000
_cell.length_c   1.000
_cell.angle_alpha   90.00
_cell.angle_beta   90.00
_cell.angle_gamma   90.00
#
_symmetry.space_group_name_H-M   'P 1'
#
loop_
_entity.id
_entity.type
_entity.pdbx_description
1 polymer ?
#
loop_
_entity_poly.entity_id
_entity_poly.type
_entity_poly.pdbx_seq_one_letter_code
_entity_poly.pdbx_strand_id
1 'polypeptide(L)'
;EAAQFIIEDNPEFMERALNIPKEIGERIRASWDADELSLYGRFDFILAKDGTPKILEFNADTPTSLLEASVIQWQWKEDVFPECDQFNGIHEGLVQSWKDIFPKKGEIYFAGALENNEDTGTLQYLASTAMEAEFSTRVLDMQALDLQNGRFFDPAGELVNRCFKLYPW
;
A
#
# COMPACT_ATOMS: atom_id res chain seq x y z
N GLU A 1 14.11 -6.75 -11.79
CA GLU A 1 15.32 -6.28 -12.51
C GLU A 1 15.61 -4.79 -12.25
N ALA A 2 14.68 -3.82 -12.50
CA ALA A 2 14.97 -2.40 -12.31
C ALA A 2 15.27 -2.03 -10.85
N ALA A 3 14.47 -2.50 -9.90
CA ALA A 3 14.72 -2.29 -8.48
C ALA A 3 16.03 -2.94 -8.04
N GLN A 4 16.29 -4.16 -8.47
CA GLN A 4 17.54 -4.85 -8.19
C GLN A 4 18.74 -4.07 -8.71
N PHE A 5 18.69 -3.60 -9.96
CA PHE A 5 19.75 -2.78 -10.54
C PHE A 5 20.05 -1.53 -9.70
N ILE A 6 19.01 -0.84 -9.21
CA ILE A 6 19.18 0.39 -8.43
C ILE A 6 19.70 0.07 -7.01
N ILE A 7 19.20 -0.99 -6.38
CA ILE A 7 19.47 -1.27 -4.97
C ILE A 7 20.79 -2.06 -4.80
N GLU A 8 21.02 -3.06 -5.65
CA GLU A 8 22.17 -3.97 -5.55
C GLU A 8 23.33 -3.56 -6.43
N ASP A 9 23.06 -3.37 -7.75
CA ASP A 9 24.11 -3.22 -8.74
C ASP A 9 24.66 -1.78 -8.80
N ASN A 10 23.79 -0.78 -8.53
CA ASN A 10 24.16 0.63 -8.63
C ASN A 10 23.54 1.50 -7.51
N PRO A 11 23.90 1.28 -6.24
CA PRO A 11 23.31 1.99 -5.11
C PRO A 11 23.54 3.50 -5.13
N GLU A 12 24.58 4.00 -5.79
CA GLU A 12 24.83 5.43 -5.98
C GLU A 12 23.74 6.11 -6.83
N PHE A 13 22.99 5.33 -7.62
CA PHE A 13 21.89 5.85 -8.43
C PHE A 13 20.77 6.43 -7.56
N MET A 14 20.50 5.83 -6.40
CA MET A 14 19.52 6.35 -5.45
C MET A 14 19.84 7.78 -5.03
N GLU A 15 21.08 8.06 -4.67
CA GLU A 15 21.50 9.40 -4.24
C GLU A 15 21.61 10.38 -5.41
N ARG A 16 22.30 9.98 -6.50
CA ARG A 16 22.65 10.89 -7.59
C ARG A 16 21.53 11.18 -8.57
N ALA A 17 20.68 10.19 -8.86
CA ALA A 17 19.63 10.32 -9.88
C ALA A 17 18.24 10.46 -9.26
N LEU A 18 17.97 9.82 -8.12
CA LEU A 18 16.67 9.84 -7.46
C LEU A 18 16.63 10.82 -6.27
N ASN A 19 17.74 11.48 -5.94
CA ASN A 19 17.83 12.41 -4.80
C ASN A 19 17.43 11.79 -3.45
N ILE A 20 17.59 10.47 -3.29
CA ILE A 20 17.29 9.77 -2.04
C ILE A 20 18.46 9.99 -1.07
N PRO A 21 18.24 10.58 0.13
CA PRO A 21 19.29 10.73 1.11
C PRO A 21 19.95 9.40 1.46
N LYS A 22 21.26 9.42 1.71
CA LYS A 22 22.04 8.20 1.97
C LYS A 22 21.45 7.34 3.09
N GLU A 23 21.01 7.95 4.19
CA GLU A 23 20.43 7.23 5.33
C GLU A 23 19.11 6.52 4.96
N ILE A 24 18.35 7.09 4.02
CA ILE A 24 17.13 6.46 3.49
C ILE A 24 17.50 5.33 2.53
N GLY A 25 18.51 5.53 1.67
CA GLY A 25 19.05 4.48 0.81
C GLY A 25 19.53 3.25 1.59
N GLU A 26 20.18 3.46 2.72
CA GLU A 26 20.60 2.36 3.63
C GLU A 26 19.40 1.59 4.20
N ARG A 27 18.30 2.27 4.54
CA ARG A 27 17.05 1.63 5.00
C ARG A 27 16.35 0.87 3.89
N ILE A 28 16.28 1.44 2.68
CA ILE A 28 15.74 0.75 1.49
C ILE A 28 16.52 -0.54 1.23
N ARG A 29 17.84 -0.48 1.31
CA ARG A 29 18.69 -1.66 1.16
C ARG A 29 18.43 -2.71 2.22
N ALA A 30 18.32 -2.30 3.48
CA ALA A 30 18.05 -3.22 4.59
C ALA A 30 16.68 -3.91 4.44
N SER A 31 15.64 -3.18 4.00
CA SER A 31 14.31 -3.72 3.71
C SER A 31 14.35 -4.71 2.55
N TRP A 32 15.09 -4.39 1.49
CA TRP A 32 15.31 -5.27 0.35
C TRP A 32 16.02 -6.57 0.73
N ASP A 33 17.13 -6.47 1.48
CA ASP A 33 17.90 -7.62 1.93
C ASP A 33 17.13 -8.51 2.92
N ALA A 34 16.16 -7.94 3.65
CA ALA A 34 15.27 -8.66 4.55
C ALA A 34 14.05 -9.28 3.86
N ASP A 35 13.86 -9.04 2.56
CA ASP A 35 12.68 -9.45 1.78
C ASP A 35 11.36 -9.06 2.49
N GLU A 36 11.31 -7.80 2.98
CA GLU A 36 10.14 -7.30 3.71
C GLU A 36 8.89 -7.33 2.82
N LEU A 37 7.80 -7.84 3.38
CA LEU A 37 6.53 -7.97 2.67
C LEU A 37 5.90 -6.62 2.39
N SER A 38 5.38 -6.45 1.17
CA SER A 38 4.56 -5.31 0.77
C SER A 38 3.08 -5.70 0.75
N LEU A 39 2.19 -4.72 0.88
CA LEU A 39 0.74 -4.97 0.89
C LEU A 39 0.17 -5.05 -0.51
N TYR A 40 0.27 -3.98 -1.29
CA TYR A 40 -0.19 -3.90 -2.67
C TYR A 40 0.49 -2.77 -3.42
N GLY A 41 0.35 -2.80 -4.74
CA GLY A 41 0.76 -1.73 -5.64
C GLY A 41 -0.10 -1.77 -6.91
N ARG A 42 0.01 -0.74 -7.75
CA ARG A 42 -0.72 -0.63 -9.01
C ARG A 42 0.25 -0.52 -10.17
N PHE A 43 0.11 -1.42 -11.13
CA PHE A 43 0.77 -1.29 -12.43
C PHE A 43 -0.14 -0.60 -13.43
N ASP A 44 0.39 0.36 -14.15
CA ASP A 44 -0.27 0.96 -15.31
C ASP A 44 0.32 0.36 -16.58
N PHE A 45 -0.55 -0.15 -17.44
CA PHE A 45 -0.18 -0.84 -18.69
C PHE A 45 -0.80 -0.17 -19.90
N ILE A 46 -0.12 -0.29 -21.03
CA ILE A 46 -0.68 -0.06 -22.34
C ILE A 46 -0.68 -1.37 -23.12
N LEU A 47 -1.78 -1.64 -23.84
CA LEU A 47 -1.80 -2.73 -24.82
C LEU A 47 -1.29 -2.20 -26.15
N ALA A 48 -0.21 -2.76 -26.66
CA ALA A 48 0.29 -2.49 -28.00
C ALA A 48 -0.71 -3.04 -29.06
N LYS A 49 -0.56 -2.62 -30.30
CA LYS A 49 -1.46 -3.04 -31.41
C LYS A 49 -1.48 -4.55 -31.65
N ASP A 50 -0.42 -5.24 -31.27
CA ASP A 50 -0.29 -6.71 -31.35
C ASP A 50 -0.83 -7.44 -30.11
N GLY A 51 -1.43 -6.71 -29.15
CA GLY A 51 -1.95 -7.27 -27.91
C GLY A 51 -0.91 -7.45 -26.81
N THR A 52 0.35 -7.08 -27.04
CA THR A 52 1.42 -7.20 -26.04
C THR A 52 1.23 -6.14 -24.95
N PRO A 53 1.10 -6.51 -23.66
CA PRO A 53 1.07 -5.55 -22.56
C PRO A 53 2.47 -4.96 -22.34
N LYS A 54 2.53 -3.64 -22.14
CA LYS A 54 3.75 -2.90 -21.78
C LYS A 54 3.50 -2.12 -20.51
N ILE A 55 4.38 -2.25 -19.54
CA ILE A 55 4.33 -1.51 -18.29
C ILE A 55 4.72 -0.06 -18.58
N LEU A 56 3.91 0.88 -18.12
CA LEU A 56 4.22 2.31 -18.14
C LEU A 56 4.83 2.74 -16.80
N GLU A 57 4.19 2.34 -15.69
CA GLU A 57 4.67 2.64 -14.34
C GLU A 57 4.21 1.62 -13.31
N PHE A 58 4.85 1.66 -12.16
CA PHE A 58 4.45 0.93 -10.96
C PHE A 58 4.30 1.90 -9.79
N ASN A 59 3.08 2.05 -9.29
CA ASN A 59 2.74 2.87 -8.13
C ASN A 59 2.75 2.00 -6.88
N ALA A 60 3.73 2.20 -6.01
CA ALA A 60 3.95 1.37 -4.83
C ALA A 60 3.90 2.15 -3.50
N ASP A 61 3.89 3.49 -3.53
CA ASP A 61 3.82 4.31 -2.31
C ASP A 61 2.37 4.66 -1.94
N THR A 62 1.67 5.40 -2.81
CA THR A 62 0.27 5.80 -2.59
C THR A 62 -0.60 5.43 -3.80
N PRO A 63 -0.74 4.12 -4.13
CA PRO A 63 -1.54 3.72 -5.29
C PRO A 63 -3.01 4.00 -5.06
N THR A 64 -3.66 4.66 -6.01
CA THR A 64 -5.10 4.94 -6.03
C THR A 64 -5.88 3.85 -6.75
N SER A 65 -7.21 3.99 -6.85
CA SER A 65 -8.12 3.09 -7.58
C SER A 65 -8.23 1.67 -7.01
N LEU A 66 -7.90 1.48 -5.74
CA LEU A 66 -8.02 0.17 -5.08
C LEU A 66 -9.49 -0.22 -4.93
N LEU A 67 -10.34 0.68 -4.45
CA LEU A 67 -11.76 0.43 -4.21
C LEU A 67 -12.49 0.18 -5.54
N GLU A 68 -12.16 0.94 -6.57
CA GLU A 68 -12.69 0.76 -7.92
C GLU A 68 -12.35 -0.62 -8.48
N ALA A 69 -11.11 -1.05 -8.33
CA ALA A 69 -10.65 -2.34 -8.85
C ALA A 69 -11.19 -3.53 -8.07
N SER A 70 -11.24 -3.43 -6.74
CA SER A 70 -11.61 -4.56 -5.87
C SER A 70 -13.11 -4.73 -5.69
N VAL A 71 -13.89 -3.64 -5.67
CA VAL A 71 -15.31 -3.64 -5.29
C VAL A 71 -16.20 -3.10 -6.41
N ILE A 72 -15.94 -1.88 -6.90
CA ILE A 72 -16.87 -1.19 -7.80
C ILE A 72 -16.97 -1.89 -9.15
N GLN A 73 -15.86 -2.31 -9.73
CA GLN A 73 -15.85 -3.03 -11.00
C GLN A 73 -16.52 -4.41 -10.90
N TRP A 74 -16.36 -5.08 -9.74
CA TRP A 74 -17.07 -6.32 -9.48
C TRP A 74 -18.59 -6.10 -9.44
N GLN A 75 -19.05 -5.10 -8.69
CA GLN A 75 -20.47 -4.78 -8.59
C GLN A 75 -21.03 -4.40 -9.96
N TRP A 76 -20.32 -3.57 -10.72
CA TRP A 76 -20.72 -3.23 -12.08
C TRP A 76 -20.85 -4.45 -12.99
N LYS A 77 -19.90 -5.40 -12.90
CA LYS A 77 -19.93 -6.66 -13.65
C LYS A 77 -21.17 -7.49 -13.27
N GLU A 78 -21.47 -7.63 -11.97
CA GLU A 78 -22.66 -8.34 -11.52
C GLU A 78 -23.97 -7.72 -12.04
N ASP A 79 -24.03 -6.38 -12.07
CA ASP A 79 -25.24 -5.66 -12.50
C ASP A 79 -25.46 -5.65 -14.02
N VAL A 80 -24.37 -5.63 -14.81
CA VAL A 80 -24.44 -5.40 -16.26
C VAL A 80 -24.12 -6.67 -17.07
N PHE A 81 -23.21 -7.51 -16.59
CA PHE A 81 -22.74 -8.73 -17.24
C PHE A 81 -22.69 -9.92 -16.28
N PRO A 82 -23.82 -10.32 -15.65
CA PRO A 82 -23.81 -11.34 -14.60
C PRO A 82 -23.31 -12.70 -15.06
N GLU A 83 -23.38 -12.98 -16.38
CA GLU A 83 -22.88 -14.23 -16.97
C GLU A 83 -21.38 -14.24 -17.25
N CYS A 84 -20.70 -13.09 -17.10
CA CYS A 84 -19.26 -12.99 -17.28
C CYS A 84 -18.52 -13.23 -15.97
N ASP A 85 -17.25 -13.58 -16.07
CA ASP A 85 -16.34 -13.64 -14.92
C ASP A 85 -15.36 -12.46 -14.92
N GLN A 86 -14.74 -12.21 -13.80
CA GLN A 86 -13.71 -11.20 -13.65
C GLN A 86 -12.51 -11.76 -12.88
N PHE A 87 -11.32 -11.54 -13.41
CA PHE A 87 -10.09 -11.83 -12.69
C PHE A 87 -9.89 -10.81 -11.55
N ASN A 88 -10.38 -11.17 -10.38
CA ASN A 88 -10.34 -10.29 -9.21
C ASN A 88 -10.22 -11.10 -7.90
N GLY A 89 -9.04 -11.16 -7.34
CA GLY A 89 -8.75 -11.75 -6.03
C GLY A 89 -8.13 -10.75 -5.06
N ILE A 90 -8.36 -9.43 -5.30
CA ILE A 90 -7.72 -8.36 -4.53
C ILE A 90 -8.15 -8.41 -3.06
N HIS A 91 -9.44 -8.58 -2.81
CA HIS A 91 -9.98 -8.58 -1.45
C HIS A 91 -9.38 -9.71 -0.60
N GLU A 92 -9.46 -10.93 -1.10
CA GLU A 92 -8.93 -12.12 -0.44
C GLU A 92 -7.41 -12.04 -0.27
N GLY A 93 -6.73 -11.51 -1.29
CA GLY A 93 -5.30 -11.26 -1.25
C GLY A 93 -4.90 -10.28 -0.15
N LEU A 94 -5.64 -9.17 0.02
CA LEU A 94 -5.42 -8.22 1.10
C LEU A 94 -5.64 -8.85 2.48
N VAL A 95 -6.73 -9.59 2.67
CA VAL A 95 -7.02 -10.29 3.93
C VAL A 95 -5.90 -11.27 4.28
N GLN A 96 -5.38 -12.00 3.31
CA GLN A 96 -4.26 -12.92 3.52
C GLN A 96 -2.96 -12.17 3.80
N SER A 97 -2.65 -11.10 3.06
CA SER A 97 -1.45 -10.31 3.24
C SER A 97 -1.33 -9.71 4.64
N TRP A 98 -2.44 -9.26 5.25
CA TRP A 98 -2.42 -8.80 6.64
C TRP A 98 -1.94 -9.88 7.63
N LYS A 99 -2.35 -11.14 7.41
CA LYS A 99 -1.96 -12.28 8.24
C LYS A 99 -0.48 -12.63 8.07
N ASP A 100 0.03 -12.48 6.84
CA ASP A 100 1.42 -12.78 6.50
C ASP A 100 2.37 -11.69 7.00
N ILE A 101 2.01 -10.40 6.84
CA ILE A 101 2.79 -9.27 7.34
C ILE A 101 2.83 -9.24 8.86
N PHE A 102 1.72 -9.55 9.52
CA PHE A 102 1.61 -9.50 10.98
C PHE A 102 1.19 -10.85 11.57
N PRO A 103 2.13 -11.73 11.89
CA PRO A 103 1.81 -13.07 12.44
C PRO A 103 1.16 -13.02 13.82
N LYS A 104 1.21 -11.88 14.52
CA LYS A 104 0.53 -11.66 15.80
C LYS A 104 -0.57 -10.64 15.65
N LYS A 105 -1.77 -10.98 16.16
CA LYS A 105 -2.90 -10.04 16.23
C LYS A 105 -2.53 -8.80 17.03
N GLY A 106 -3.28 -7.75 16.82
CA GLY A 106 -3.09 -6.45 17.46
C GLY A 106 -3.77 -5.33 16.70
N GLU A 107 -3.43 -4.12 17.04
CA GLU A 107 -4.00 -2.93 16.40
C GLU A 107 -3.14 -2.48 15.23
N ILE A 108 -3.80 -2.07 14.13
CA ILE A 108 -3.21 -1.47 12.96
C ILE A 108 -3.87 -0.11 12.74
N TYR A 109 -3.05 0.91 12.62
CA TYR A 109 -3.49 2.26 12.29
C TYR A 109 -3.46 2.46 10.77
N PHE A 110 -4.42 3.22 10.27
CA PHE A 110 -4.53 3.61 8.86
C PHE A 110 -4.55 5.13 8.81
N ALA A 111 -3.52 5.74 8.27
CA ALA A 111 -3.32 7.18 8.31
C ALA A 111 -3.19 7.79 6.91
N GLY A 112 -3.89 8.89 6.65
CA GLY A 112 -3.87 9.63 5.40
C GLY A 112 -4.54 10.98 5.51
N ALA A 113 -4.79 11.64 4.38
CA ALA A 113 -5.49 12.92 4.32
C ALA A 113 -7.02 12.69 4.33
N LEU A 114 -7.63 12.69 5.52
CA LEU A 114 -9.06 12.37 5.67
C LEU A 114 -10.01 13.44 5.09
N GLU A 115 -9.53 14.60 4.73
CA GLU A 115 -10.28 15.60 3.96
C GLU A 115 -10.51 15.18 2.50
N ASN A 116 -9.73 14.23 2.00
CA ASN A 116 -9.89 13.62 0.70
C ASN A 116 -10.80 12.38 0.80
N ASN A 117 -11.94 12.41 0.12
CA ASN A 117 -12.92 11.31 0.16
C ASN A 117 -12.38 10.01 -0.47
N GLU A 118 -11.54 10.09 -1.51
CA GLU A 118 -10.92 8.93 -2.16
C GLU A 118 -9.95 8.23 -1.19
N ASP A 119 -9.07 9.00 -0.56
CA ASP A 119 -8.12 8.48 0.43
C ASP A 119 -8.85 7.87 1.63
N THR A 120 -9.87 8.58 2.13
CA THR A 120 -10.71 8.10 3.24
C THR A 120 -11.39 6.77 2.88
N GLY A 121 -11.97 6.66 1.69
CA GLY A 121 -12.61 5.43 1.22
C GLY A 121 -11.59 4.27 1.12
N THR A 122 -10.42 4.53 0.57
CA THR A 122 -9.33 3.55 0.47
C THR A 122 -8.86 3.09 1.85
N LEU A 123 -8.63 4.01 2.79
CA LEU A 123 -8.20 3.67 4.15
C LEU A 123 -9.27 2.85 4.91
N GLN A 124 -10.55 3.22 4.78
CA GLN A 124 -11.65 2.48 5.39
C GLN A 124 -11.79 1.08 4.80
N TYR A 125 -11.63 0.94 3.50
CA TYR A 125 -11.65 -0.37 2.85
C TYR A 125 -10.49 -1.25 3.31
N LEU A 126 -9.26 -0.73 3.34
CA LEU A 126 -8.10 -1.46 3.85
C LEU A 126 -8.27 -1.84 5.33
N ALA A 127 -8.81 -0.93 6.14
CA ALA A 127 -9.13 -1.24 7.54
C ALA A 127 -10.15 -2.37 7.66
N SER A 128 -11.16 -2.42 6.78
CA SER A 128 -12.15 -3.51 6.77
C SER A 128 -11.53 -4.86 6.43
N THR A 129 -10.61 -4.92 5.47
CA THR A 129 -9.88 -6.17 5.14
C THR A 129 -8.98 -6.63 6.28
N ALA A 130 -8.37 -5.70 7.03
CA ALA A 130 -7.61 -6.02 8.23
C ALA A 130 -8.50 -6.51 9.38
N MET A 131 -9.70 -5.95 9.53
CA MET A 131 -10.70 -6.44 10.50
C MET A 131 -11.16 -7.86 10.15
N GLU A 132 -11.38 -8.17 8.89
CA GLU A 132 -11.70 -9.52 8.44
C GLU A 132 -10.52 -10.50 8.70
N ALA A 133 -9.30 -10.01 8.61
CA ALA A 133 -8.10 -10.73 9.03
C ALA A 133 -7.95 -10.79 10.58
N GLU A 134 -8.97 -10.34 11.36
CA GLU A 134 -9.06 -10.35 12.82
C GLU A 134 -8.08 -9.40 13.53
N PHE A 135 -7.74 -8.27 12.92
CA PHE A 135 -7.01 -7.17 13.58
C PHE A 135 -7.96 -6.10 14.10
N SER A 136 -7.59 -5.42 15.16
CA SER A 136 -8.22 -4.15 15.56
C SER A 136 -7.69 -3.05 14.64
N THR A 137 -8.53 -2.10 14.25
CA THR A 137 -8.14 -1.05 13.32
C THR A 137 -8.54 0.33 13.81
N ARG A 138 -7.71 1.33 13.51
CA ARG A 138 -8.03 2.76 13.68
C ARG A 138 -7.68 3.53 12.43
N VAL A 139 -8.63 4.28 11.92
CA VAL A 139 -8.42 5.24 10.82
C VAL A 139 -8.28 6.64 11.43
N LEU A 140 -7.22 7.36 11.06
CA LEU A 140 -6.98 8.71 11.57
C LEU A 140 -6.31 9.61 10.52
N ASP A 141 -6.43 10.90 10.71
CA ASP A 141 -5.74 11.87 9.88
C ASP A 141 -4.22 11.80 10.14
N MET A 142 -3.41 11.86 9.09
CA MET A 142 -1.95 11.84 9.21
C MET A 142 -1.43 12.97 10.11
N GLN A 143 -2.08 14.14 10.08
CA GLN A 143 -1.70 15.30 10.89
C GLN A 143 -2.03 15.11 12.39
N ALA A 144 -2.86 14.13 12.72
CA ALA A 144 -3.18 13.82 14.12
C ALA A 144 -2.12 12.95 14.81
N LEU A 145 -1.16 12.43 14.07
CA LEU A 145 -0.03 11.69 14.63
C LEU A 145 0.97 12.64 15.27
N ASP A 146 1.33 12.35 16.52
CA ASP A 146 2.38 13.09 17.25
C ASP A 146 3.68 12.30 17.28
N LEU A 147 4.80 12.98 17.01
CA LEU A 147 6.14 12.38 17.03
C LEU A 147 6.87 12.77 18.30
N GLN A 148 7.05 11.85 19.23
CA GLN A 148 7.75 12.03 20.48
C GLN A 148 8.93 11.04 20.61
N ASN A 149 10.13 11.54 20.79
CA ASN A 149 11.34 10.73 20.97
C ASN A 149 11.53 9.63 19.90
N GLY A 150 11.22 9.93 18.62
CA GLY A 150 11.35 9.00 17.51
C GLY A 150 10.24 7.93 17.44
N ARG A 151 9.13 8.11 18.16
CA ARG A 151 7.96 7.22 18.15
C ARG A 151 6.70 8.01 17.86
N PHE A 152 5.77 7.39 17.14
CA PHE A 152 4.47 7.99 16.83
C PHE A 152 3.41 7.60 17.86
N PHE A 153 2.59 8.58 18.22
CA PHE A 153 1.46 8.43 19.13
C PHE A 153 0.19 8.94 18.47
N ASP A 154 -0.94 8.32 18.80
CA ASP A 154 -2.24 8.80 18.40
C ASP A 154 -2.74 9.95 19.32
N PRO A 155 -3.88 10.60 19.01
CA PRO A 155 -4.43 11.68 19.83
C PRO A 155 -4.79 11.26 21.27
N ALA A 156 -4.98 9.99 21.54
CA ALA A 156 -5.21 9.46 22.88
C ALA A 156 -3.93 9.20 23.67
N GLY A 157 -2.75 9.39 23.05
CA GLY A 157 -1.44 9.11 23.64
C GLY A 157 -1.04 7.64 23.57
N GLU A 158 -1.73 6.82 22.76
CA GLU A 158 -1.38 5.43 22.54
C GLU A 158 -0.28 5.30 21.47
N LEU A 159 0.65 4.38 21.72
CA LEU A 159 1.80 4.16 20.83
C LEU A 159 1.38 3.51 19.51
N VAL A 160 1.70 4.14 18.39
CA VAL A 160 1.46 3.62 17.03
C VAL A 160 2.63 2.72 16.62
N ASN A 161 2.44 1.41 16.75
CA ASN A 161 3.46 0.41 16.40
C ASN A 161 3.34 -0.14 14.97
N ARG A 162 2.13 -0.08 14.40
CA ARG A 162 1.81 -0.57 13.06
C ARG A 162 0.95 0.45 12.38
N CYS A 163 1.40 0.98 11.26
CA CYS A 163 0.66 1.98 10.52
C CYS A 163 0.77 1.72 9.02
N PHE A 164 -0.38 1.62 8.37
CA PHE A 164 -0.45 1.82 6.93
C PHE A 164 -0.62 3.31 6.67
N LYS A 165 0.27 3.90 5.89
CA LYS A 165 0.16 5.31 5.51
C LYS A 165 -0.29 5.45 4.06
N LEU A 166 -1.35 6.21 3.82
CA LEU A 166 -1.73 6.71 2.50
C LEU A 166 -1.38 8.19 2.43
N TYR A 167 -0.10 8.47 2.40
CA TYR A 167 0.45 9.82 2.40
C TYR A 167 1.83 9.79 1.73
N PRO A 168 2.16 10.68 0.78
CA PRO A 168 3.47 10.66 0.12
C PRO A 168 4.60 10.93 1.13
N TRP A 169 5.76 10.41 0.81
CA TRP A 169 6.99 10.63 1.60
C TRP A 169 7.52 12.05 1.51
#